data_1f7ee772f46c286fe4f74f1fbf3b0fb2
#
_entry.id   1f7ee772f46c286fe4f74f1fbf3b0fb2
#
_cell.length_a   1.000
_cell.length_b   1.000
_cell.length_c   1.000
_cell.angle_alpha   90.00
_cell.angle_beta   90.00
_cell.angle_gamma   90.00
#
_symmetry.space_group_name_H-M   'P 1'
#
loop_
_entity.id
_entity.type
_entity.pdbx_description
1 polymer ?
#
loop_
_entity_poly.entity_id
_entity_poly.type
_entity_poly.pdbx_seq_one_letter_code
_entity_poly.pdbx_strand_id
1 'polypeptide(L)'
;MSKKNKRSRPAPRAEPAQKRSIALVTQNKWETLECLGYTSLAQNPEICTAVDTIARLIASMTIHLMENTDDGDVRVKNELSRKVDINPNNNLTRSNFIHWIVKTLMLEGSGNAVVWPEYKRGILRDLKPVPPAFTAFVPEGLWDYRVVIAGTEYAPDRILHFVLNPGNYYPWKGDGYHVALADVANNLKQASATEKGFMSSKWKPSIIVKVDSLTDEFSNKEGRAKLLAD
;
A
#
# COMPACT_ATOMS: atom_id res chain seq x y z
N MET A 1 77.27 24.13 10.09
CA MET A 1 76.55 22.94 9.57
C MET A 1 75.16 22.91 10.17
N SER A 2 74.14 23.34 9.44
CA SER A 2 72.78 23.52 9.91
C SER A 2 71.96 22.25 9.55
N LYS A 3 71.43 21.49 10.52
CA LYS A 3 70.56 20.32 10.31
C LYS A 3 69.13 20.81 10.04
N LYS A 4 68.68 20.66 8.79
CA LYS A 4 67.27 20.87 8.41
C LYS A 4 66.37 19.79 9.02
N ASN A 5 65.51 20.20 9.94
CA ASN A 5 64.40 19.39 10.45
C ASN A 5 63.39 19.15 9.35
N LYS A 6 63.24 17.90 8.86
CA LYS A 6 62.14 17.48 8.01
C LYS A 6 60.86 17.35 8.87
N ARG A 7 59.95 18.28 8.73
CA ARG A 7 58.59 18.15 9.25
C ARG A 7 57.88 17.04 8.45
N SER A 8 57.57 15.95 9.15
CA SER A 8 56.69 14.87 8.61
C SER A 8 55.30 15.44 8.37
N ARG A 9 54.79 15.28 7.13
CA ARG A 9 53.40 15.58 6.83
C ARG A 9 52.50 14.60 7.62
N PRO A 10 51.42 15.11 8.26
CA PRO A 10 50.46 14.21 8.88
C PRO A 10 49.77 13.39 7.77
N ALA A 11 49.62 12.09 8.02
CA ALA A 11 48.87 11.18 7.15
C ALA A 11 47.43 11.67 6.98
N PRO A 12 46.85 11.51 5.79
CA PRO A 12 45.45 11.87 5.56
C PRO A 12 44.59 11.05 6.53
N ARG A 13 43.80 11.74 7.34
CA ARG A 13 42.81 11.18 8.23
C ARG A 13 41.81 10.44 7.36
N ALA A 14 41.75 9.11 7.49
CA ALA A 14 40.74 8.32 6.83
C ALA A 14 39.36 8.85 7.23
N GLU A 15 38.60 9.33 6.26
CA GLU A 15 37.20 9.67 6.47
C GLU A 15 36.47 8.40 6.93
N PRO A 16 35.64 8.48 7.96
CA PRO A 16 34.86 7.34 8.37
C PRO A 16 34.01 6.91 7.19
N ALA A 17 34.17 5.64 6.77
CA ALA A 17 33.35 5.04 5.76
C ALA A 17 31.89 5.32 6.12
N GLN A 18 31.23 6.16 5.33
CA GLN A 18 29.79 6.34 5.43
C GLN A 18 29.18 4.96 5.26
N LYS A 19 28.67 4.42 6.35
CA LYS A 19 27.76 3.29 6.30
C LYS A 19 26.61 3.77 5.43
N ARG A 20 26.58 3.33 4.19
CA ARG A 20 25.41 3.46 3.32
C ARG A 20 24.34 2.57 3.95
N SER A 21 23.64 3.13 4.93
CA SER A 21 22.34 2.62 5.29
C SER A 21 21.46 2.87 4.08
N ILE A 22 21.30 1.85 3.26
CA ILE A 22 20.18 1.78 2.34
C ILE A 22 18.98 1.61 3.25
N ALA A 23 18.49 2.72 3.77
CA ALA A 23 17.15 2.76 4.31
C ALA A 23 16.24 2.51 3.12
N LEU A 24 15.89 1.25 2.88
CA LEU A 24 14.77 0.90 2.03
C LEU A 24 13.56 1.52 2.71
N VAL A 25 13.17 2.57 2.09
CA VAL A 25 12.13 3.48 2.43
C VAL A 25 10.90 2.74 2.85
N THR A 26 10.68 2.75 4.13
CA THR A 26 9.40 2.51 4.74
C THR A 26 8.32 3.36 4.07
N GLN A 27 7.12 2.88 4.04
CA GLN A 27 5.90 3.37 3.41
C GLN A 27 5.62 4.88 3.51
N ASN A 28 6.24 5.63 4.40
CA ASN A 28 6.11 7.07 4.52
C ASN A 28 6.56 7.85 3.26
N LYS A 29 7.26 7.21 2.32
CA LYS A 29 7.56 7.84 1.03
C LYS A 29 6.47 7.66 -0.02
N TRP A 30 5.50 6.78 0.20
CA TRP A 30 4.34 6.71 -0.67
C TRP A 30 3.40 7.89 -0.45
N GLU A 31 3.34 8.43 0.77
CA GLU A 31 2.62 9.67 1.08
C GLU A 31 3.34 10.91 0.50
N THR A 32 4.66 10.87 0.35
CA THR A 32 5.44 11.98 -0.25
C THR A 32 5.58 11.91 -1.77
N LEU A 33 5.23 10.80 -2.39
CA LEU A 33 4.93 10.70 -3.82
C LEU A 33 3.48 11.08 -4.14
N GLU A 34 2.76 11.68 -3.19
CA GLU A 34 1.57 12.46 -3.49
C GLU A 34 1.95 13.65 -4.37
N CYS A 35 2.09 13.40 -5.66
CA CYS A 35 1.94 14.46 -6.63
C CYS A 35 0.65 15.19 -6.30
N LEU A 36 0.69 16.50 -6.17
CA LEU A 36 -0.46 17.36 -5.93
C LEU A 36 -1.67 16.87 -6.74
N GLY A 37 -2.63 16.21 -6.09
CA GLY A 37 -3.82 15.64 -6.74
C GLY A 37 -4.03 14.14 -6.55
N TYR A 38 -3.06 13.38 -6.12
CA TYR A 38 -3.23 11.95 -5.81
C TYR A 38 -3.91 11.75 -4.48
N THR A 39 -5.07 11.12 -4.49
CA THR A 39 -5.73 10.65 -3.28
C THR A 39 -5.17 9.28 -2.94
N SER A 40 -4.80 9.03 -1.69
CA SER A 40 -4.45 7.69 -1.20
C SER A 40 -5.55 6.71 -1.60
N LEU A 41 -5.20 5.51 -2.10
CA LEU A 41 -6.17 4.47 -2.45
C LEU A 41 -7.09 4.13 -1.26
N ALA A 42 -6.53 4.19 -0.05
CA ALA A 42 -7.28 3.97 1.19
C ALA A 42 -8.33 5.05 1.49
N GLN A 43 -8.31 6.19 0.79
CA GLN A 43 -9.29 7.28 0.95
C GLN A 43 -10.34 7.28 -0.15
N ASN A 44 -10.19 6.47 -1.19
CA ASN A 44 -11.20 6.35 -2.24
C ASN A 44 -12.32 5.38 -1.80
N PRO A 45 -13.58 5.84 -1.66
CA PRO A 45 -14.66 5.02 -1.12
C PRO A 45 -15.00 3.81 -1.99
N GLU A 46 -14.90 3.93 -3.33
CA GLU A 46 -15.19 2.82 -4.24
C GLU A 46 -14.13 1.71 -4.10
N ILE A 47 -12.85 2.10 -4.07
CA ILE A 47 -11.75 1.15 -3.88
C ILE A 47 -11.84 0.49 -2.51
N CYS A 48 -12.09 1.26 -1.44
CA CYS A 48 -12.28 0.72 -0.10
C CYS A 48 -13.43 -0.28 -0.05
N THR A 49 -14.56 0.02 -0.69
CA THR A 49 -15.72 -0.87 -0.72
C THR A 49 -15.41 -2.17 -1.46
N ALA A 50 -14.71 -2.09 -2.59
CA ALA A 50 -14.28 -3.27 -3.34
C ALA A 50 -13.32 -4.15 -2.52
N VAL A 51 -12.32 -3.53 -1.90
CA VAL A 51 -11.35 -4.24 -1.04
C VAL A 51 -12.01 -4.84 0.19
N ASP A 52 -12.89 -4.11 0.86
CA ASP A 52 -13.64 -4.61 2.01
C ASP A 52 -14.54 -5.80 1.63
N THR A 53 -15.13 -5.79 0.43
CA THR A 53 -15.93 -6.91 -0.08
C THR A 53 -15.06 -8.16 -0.28
N ILE A 54 -13.91 -8.01 -0.95
CA ILE A 54 -12.96 -9.11 -1.16
C ILE A 54 -12.45 -9.64 0.19
N ALA A 55 -12.08 -8.74 1.10
CA ALA A 55 -11.57 -9.10 2.42
C ALA A 55 -12.59 -9.88 3.24
N ARG A 56 -13.88 -9.50 3.20
CA ARG A 56 -14.96 -10.23 3.85
C ARG A 56 -15.20 -11.62 3.25
N LEU A 57 -15.15 -11.73 1.93
CA LEU A 57 -15.26 -13.02 1.24
C LEU A 57 -14.15 -13.97 1.67
N ILE A 58 -12.88 -13.51 1.66
CA ILE A 58 -11.74 -14.32 2.10
C ILE A 58 -11.84 -14.63 3.59
N ALA A 59 -12.26 -13.69 4.42
CA ALA A 59 -12.45 -13.90 5.86
C ALA A 59 -13.57 -14.91 6.20
N SER A 60 -14.50 -15.16 5.30
CA SER A 60 -15.53 -16.18 5.47
C SER A 60 -15.04 -17.60 5.18
N MET A 61 -13.91 -17.76 4.48
CA MET A 61 -13.33 -19.07 4.17
C MET A 61 -12.76 -19.72 5.42
N THR A 62 -12.92 -21.03 5.56
CA THR A 62 -12.35 -21.81 6.66
C THR A 62 -10.92 -22.24 6.33
N ILE A 63 -10.05 -22.23 7.32
CA ILE A 63 -8.66 -22.69 7.21
C ILE A 63 -8.56 -24.03 7.91
N HIS A 64 -8.17 -25.09 7.19
CA HIS A 64 -7.99 -26.41 7.73
C HIS A 64 -6.52 -26.77 7.81
N LEU A 65 -6.10 -27.32 8.95
CA LEU A 65 -4.82 -27.98 9.08
C LEU A 65 -4.98 -29.41 8.56
N MET A 66 -4.21 -29.77 7.55
CA MET A 66 -4.22 -31.08 6.92
C MET A 66 -2.91 -31.79 7.19
N GLU A 67 -2.96 -33.10 7.37
CA GLU A 67 -1.82 -34.00 7.46
C GLU A 67 -1.86 -34.93 6.27
N ASN A 68 -0.75 -35.01 5.54
CA ASN A 68 -0.63 -35.93 4.41
C ASN A 68 -0.24 -37.31 4.96
N THR A 69 -1.12 -38.30 4.75
CA THR A 69 -0.91 -39.69 5.12
C THR A 69 -0.88 -40.56 3.88
N ASP A 70 -0.41 -41.81 4.01
CA ASP A 70 -0.35 -42.75 2.89
C ASP A 70 -1.72 -43.03 2.26
N ASP A 71 -2.81 -42.85 3.05
CA ASP A 71 -4.19 -43.01 2.61
C ASP A 71 -4.85 -41.72 2.10
N GLY A 72 -4.11 -40.60 2.07
CA GLY A 72 -4.60 -39.30 1.64
C GLY A 72 -4.52 -38.21 2.72
N ASP A 73 -5.06 -37.02 2.41
CA ASP A 73 -5.02 -35.88 3.30
C ASP A 73 -6.10 -35.97 4.38
N VAL A 74 -5.69 -35.99 5.63
CA VAL A 74 -6.60 -36.06 6.79
C VAL A 74 -6.60 -34.72 7.54
N ARG A 75 -7.80 -34.25 7.91
CA ARG A 75 -7.94 -33.04 8.70
C ARG A 75 -7.51 -33.26 10.15
N VAL A 76 -6.51 -32.50 10.59
CA VAL A 76 -6.01 -32.53 11.97
C VAL A 76 -6.74 -31.53 12.84
N LYS A 77 -7.24 -31.99 13.98
CA LYS A 77 -7.90 -31.18 15.01
C LYS A 77 -7.04 -31.16 16.27
N ASN A 78 -6.15 -30.19 16.37
CA ASN A 78 -5.28 -29.98 17.53
C ASN A 78 -5.32 -28.51 17.98
N GLU A 79 -4.51 -28.14 18.96
CA GLU A 79 -4.41 -26.77 19.46
C GLU A 79 -3.97 -25.78 18.36
N LEU A 80 -3.06 -26.19 17.47
CA LEU A 80 -2.60 -25.39 16.35
C LEU A 80 -3.75 -25.13 15.36
N SER A 81 -4.51 -26.15 14.98
CA SER A 81 -5.66 -25.99 14.09
C SER A 81 -6.71 -25.05 14.67
N ARG A 82 -6.96 -25.16 15.99
CA ARG A 82 -7.87 -24.26 16.70
C ARG A 82 -7.33 -22.82 16.74
N LYS A 83 -6.01 -22.65 16.91
CA LYS A 83 -5.37 -21.33 16.93
C LYS A 83 -5.45 -20.66 15.56
N VAL A 84 -5.24 -21.40 14.49
CA VAL A 84 -5.27 -20.88 13.12
C VAL A 84 -6.69 -20.59 12.64
N ASP A 85 -7.63 -21.53 12.85
CA ASP A 85 -8.98 -21.46 12.27
C ASP A 85 -10.00 -20.73 13.15
N ILE A 86 -9.87 -20.78 14.48
CA ILE A 86 -10.91 -20.26 15.39
C ILE A 86 -10.47 -18.98 16.09
N ASN A 87 -9.28 -18.99 16.70
CA ASN A 87 -8.82 -17.90 17.54
C ASN A 87 -7.35 -17.53 17.25
N PRO A 88 -7.06 -16.94 16.10
CA PRO A 88 -5.70 -16.60 15.70
C PRO A 88 -5.07 -15.54 16.61
N ASN A 89 -5.88 -14.62 17.11
CA ASN A 89 -5.42 -13.49 17.92
C ASN A 89 -6.30 -13.30 19.15
N ASN A 90 -5.70 -12.92 20.27
CA ASN A 90 -6.46 -12.74 21.52
C ASN A 90 -7.34 -11.48 21.52
N ASN A 91 -6.99 -10.48 20.72
CA ASN A 91 -7.68 -9.18 20.66
C ASN A 91 -8.59 -9.03 19.44
N LEU A 92 -8.44 -9.91 18.43
CA LEU A 92 -9.17 -9.84 17.18
C LEU A 92 -9.93 -11.13 16.93
N THR A 93 -11.15 -11.02 16.46
CA THR A 93 -11.87 -12.20 15.93
C THR A 93 -11.15 -12.72 14.69
N ARG A 94 -11.31 -14.01 14.38
CA ARG A 94 -10.75 -14.63 13.18
C ARG A 94 -11.08 -13.82 11.91
N SER A 95 -12.35 -13.45 11.77
CA SER A 95 -12.81 -12.68 10.61
C SER A 95 -12.09 -11.33 10.50
N ASN A 96 -11.97 -10.58 11.60
CA ASN A 96 -11.28 -9.29 11.60
C ASN A 96 -9.77 -9.45 11.38
N PHE A 97 -9.17 -10.52 11.88
CA PHE A 97 -7.75 -10.81 11.68
C PHE A 97 -7.44 -11.07 10.19
N ILE A 98 -8.21 -11.93 9.52
CA ILE A 98 -8.04 -12.22 8.09
C ILE A 98 -8.39 -10.99 7.25
N HIS A 99 -9.47 -10.30 7.58
CA HIS A 99 -9.86 -9.06 6.93
C HIS A 99 -8.72 -8.02 6.99
N TRP A 100 -8.08 -7.87 8.15
CA TRP A 100 -6.94 -6.97 8.30
C TRP A 100 -5.77 -7.35 7.41
N ILE A 101 -5.41 -8.65 7.34
CA ILE A 101 -4.32 -9.13 6.47
C ILE A 101 -4.62 -8.78 5.01
N VAL A 102 -5.82 -9.10 4.52
CA VAL A 102 -6.21 -8.87 3.12
C VAL A 102 -6.23 -7.37 2.80
N LYS A 103 -6.81 -6.57 3.68
CA LYS A 103 -6.84 -5.11 3.52
C LYS A 103 -5.44 -4.52 3.49
N THR A 104 -4.57 -4.97 4.38
CA THR A 104 -3.16 -4.56 4.41
C THR A 104 -2.44 -4.92 3.12
N LEU A 105 -2.61 -6.15 2.62
CA LEU A 105 -2.03 -6.60 1.36
C LEU A 105 -2.47 -5.72 0.17
N MET A 106 -3.74 -5.36 0.12
CA MET A 106 -4.30 -4.66 -1.04
C MET A 106 -4.08 -3.15 -1.01
N LEU A 107 -4.12 -2.51 0.17
CA LEU A 107 -4.09 -1.06 0.31
C LEU A 107 -2.77 -0.54 0.91
N GLU A 108 -2.49 -0.89 2.16
CA GLU A 108 -1.44 -0.22 2.94
C GLU A 108 -0.07 -0.89 2.83
N GLY A 109 -0.04 -2.20 2.66
CA GLY A 109 1.18 -3.01 2.66
C GLY A 109 1.89 -3.12 1.31
N SER A 110 1.35 -2.49 0.26
CA SER A 110 1.91 -2.60 -1.11
C SER A 110 2.21 -4.05 -1.49
N GLY A 111 1.22 -4.94 -1.27
CA GLY A 111 1.37 -6.37 -1.54
C GLY A 111 2.05 -7.17 -0.44
N ASN A 112 2.34 -6.58 0.71
CA ASN A 112 3.01 -7.27 1.81
C ASN A 112 2.22 -7.11 3.11
N ALA A 113 2.07 -8.20 3.86
CA ALA A 113 1.53 -8.17 5.22
C ALA A 113 2.36 -9.08 6.13
N VAL A 114 2.66 -8.60 7.30
CA VAL A 114 3.50 -9.30 8.27
C VAL A 114 2.70 -9.60 9.52
N VAL A 115 2.81 -10.82 9.99
CA VAL A 115 2.23 -11.29 11.25
C VAL A 115 3.34 -11.88 12.10
N TRP A 116 3.44 -11.41 13.34
CA TRP A 116 4.38 -11.92 14.32
C TRP A 116 3.76 -13.09 15.10
N PRO A 117 4.30 -14.32 14.98
CA PRO A 117 3.87 -15.43 15.80
C PRO A 117 4.53 -15.39 17.17
N GLU A 118 3.74 -15.31 18.22
CA GLU A 118 4.23 -15.37 19.60
C GLU A 118 4.18 -16.81 20.12
N TYR A 119 5.34 -17.32 20.51
CA TYR A 119 5.45 -18.66 21.10
C TYR A 119 5.68 -18.58 22.60
N LYS A 120 5.04 -19.48 23.35
CA LYS A 120 5.29 -19.71 24.76
C LYS A 120 5.53 -21.19 24.99
N ARG A 121 6.73 -21.54 25.48
CA ARG A 121 7.14 -22.94 25.72
C ARG A 121 7.00 -23.83 24.45
N GLY A 122 7.33 -23.30 23.29
CA GLY A 122 7.24 -24.02 22.02
C GLY A 122 5.83 -24.11 21.41
N ILE A 123 4.80 -23.64 22.10
CA ILE A 123 3.40 -23.64 21.60
C ILE A 123 3.06 -22.24 21.07
N LEU A 124 2.44 -22.18 19.89
CA LEU A 124 1.94 -20.94 19.31
C LEU A 124 0.83 -20.36 20.18
N ARG A 125 1.10 -19.19 20.78
CA ARG A 125 0.17 -18.53 21.68
C ARG A 125 -0.69 -17.49 20.99
N ASP A 126 -0.08 -16.67 20.13
CA ASP A 126 -0.77 -15.56 19.51
C ASP A 126 -0.19 -15.23 18.13
N LEU A 127 -1.02 -14.74 17.23
CA LEU A 127 -0.63 -14.21 15.93
C LEU A 127 -0.89 -12.70 15.95
N LYS A 128 0.17 -11.91 16.07
CA LYS A 128 0.08 -10.45 16.18
C LYS A 128 0.28 -9.81 14.83
N PRO A 129 -0.73 -9.15 14.26
CA PRO A 129 -0.57 -8.39 13.03
C PRO A 129 0.38 -7.21 13.27
N VAL A 130 1.33 -7.02 12.37
CA VAL A 130 2.31 -5.92 12.44
C VAL A 130 1.92 -4.85 11.43
N PRO A 131 1.63 -3.62 11.88
CA PRO A 131 1.27 -2.55 10.94
C PRO A 131 2.41 -2.28 9.95
N PRO A 132 2.09 -2.04 8.67
CA PRO A 132 3.09 -1.80 7.64
C PRO A 132 4.07 -0.65 7.94
N ALA A 133 3.60 0.39 8.65
CA ALA A 133 4.45 1.51 9.06
C ALA A 133 5.64 1.12 9.96
N PHE A 134 5.57 -0.03 10.64
CA PHE A 134 6.64 -0.55 11.48
C PHE A 134 7.45 -1.67 10.83
N THR A 135 7.16 -2.01 9.58
CA THR A 135 7.81 -3.07 8.84
C THR A 135 8.67 -2.53 7.71
N ALA A 136 9.89 -3.06 7.57
CA ALA A 136 10.74 -2.83 6.41
C ALA A 136 11.37 -4.14 5.97
N PHE A 137 11.60 -4.28 4.67
CA PHE A 137 12.23 -5.46 4.08
C PHE A 137 13.62 -5.09 3.58
N VAL A 138 14.65 -5.78 4.03
CA VAL A 138 16.04 -5.56 3.66
C VAL A 138 16.56 -6.76 2.89
N PRO A 139 16.90 -6.62 1.60
CA PRO A 139 17.49 -7.71 0.84
C PRO A 139 18.92 -7.99 1.36
N GLU A 140 19.25 -9.25 1.58
CA GLU A 140 20.60 -9.71 1.94
C GLU A 140 21.35 -10.34 0.75
N GLY A 141 20.70 -10.45 -0.38
CA GLY A 141 21.24 -11.04 -1.60
C GLY A 141 20.17 -11.11 -2.65
N LEU A 142 20.30 -12.05 -3.58
CA LEU A 142 19.31 -12.25 -4.63
C LEU A 142 18.04 -12.95 -4.10
N TRP A 143 18.20 -13.87 -3.16
CA TRP A 143 17.13 -14.74 -2.66
C TRP A 143 16.79 -14.52 -1.20
N ASP A 144 17.72 -13.97 -0.44
CA ASP A 144 17.60 -13.81 1.00
C ASP A 144 17.22 -12.38 1.36
N TYR A 145 16.41 -12.25 2.41
CA TYR A 145 15.99 -10.95 2.94
C TYR A 145 15.80 -11.04 4.45
N ARG A 146 15.80 -9.89 5.10
CA ARG A 146 15.40 -9.71 6.49
C ARG A 146 14.18 -8.83 6.61
N VAL A 147 13.43 -9.05 7.65
CA VAL A 147 12.30 -8.20 7.99
C VAL A 147 12.65 -7.41 9.24
N VAL A 148 12.59 -6.10 9.12
CA VAL A 148 12.80 -5.19 10.24
C VAL A 148 11.44 -4.82 10.81
N ILE A 149 11.23 -5.10 12.09
CA ILE A 149 10.00 -4.74 12.81
C ILE A 149 10.38 -3.81 13.95
N ALA A 150 9.87 -2.58 13.92
CA ALA A 150 10.15 -1.55 14.92
C ALA A 150 11.66 -1.36 15.20
N GLY A 151 12.50 -1.45 14.16
CA GLY A 151 13.94 -1.27 14.25
C GLY A 151 14.74 -2.53 14.59
N THR A 152 14.09 -3.67 14.83
CA THR A 152 14.76 -4.95 15.11
C THR A 152 14.67 -5.86 13.89
N GLU A 153 15.78 -6.46 13.50
CA GLU A 153 15.88 -7.37 12.36
C GLU A 153 15.49 -8.80 12.74
N TYR A 154 14.72 -9.43 11.89
CA TYR A 154 14.26 -10.81 12.03
C TYR A 154 14.48 -11.59 10.75
N ALA A 155 14.83 -12.87 10.88
CA ALA A 155 14.89 -13.79 9.78
C ALA A 155 13.47 -14.17 9.30
N PRO A 156 13.26 -14.43 8.00
CA PRO A 156 11.93 -14.71 7.44
C PRO A 156 11.23 -15.92 8.05
N ASP A 157 12.01 -16.92 8.51
CA ASP A 157 11.54 -18.15 9.16
C ASP A 157 10.83 -17.90 10.52
N ARG A 158 11.08 -16.73 11.13
CA ARG A 158 10.49 -16.37 12.43
C ARG A 158 9.19 -15.59 12.34
N ILE A 159 8.75 -15.27 11.16
CA ILE A 159 7.56 -14.43 10.91
C ILE A 159 6.66 -15.07 9.85
N LEU A 160 5.41 -14.68 9.82
CA LEU A 160 4.52 -15.00 8.71
C LEU A 160 4.47 -13.79 7.78
N HIS A 161 5.07 -13.93 6.62
CA HIS A 161 5.07 -12.93 5.57
C HIS A 161 4.13 -13.36 4.45
N PHE A 162 3.06 -12.60 4.27
CA PHE A 162 2.10 -12.78 3.18
C PHE A 162 2.47 -11.85 2.04
N VAL A 163 2.48 -12.39 0.83
CA VAL A 163 2.88 -11.68 -0.40
C VAL A 163 1.74 -11.74 -1.41
N LEU A 164 1.40 -10.60 -1.97
CA LEU A 164 0.43 -10.45 -3.05
C LEU A 164 1.13 -9.81 -4.25
N ASN A 165 0.97 -10.40 -5.44
CA ASN A 165 1.67 -10.01 -6.66
C ASN A 165 3.18 -9.96 -6.46
N PRO A 166 3.87 -11.10 -6.46
CA PRO A 166 5.33 -11.16 -6.34
C PRO A 166 6.01 -10.24 -7.34
N GLY A 167 6.94 -9.43 -6.86
CA GLY A 167 7.67 -8.48 -7.69
C GLY A 167 8.64 -9.16 -8.67
N ASN A 168 8.86 -8.52 -9.81
CA ASN A 168 9.76 -9.06 -10.84
C ASN A 168 11.24 -9.10 -10.39
N TYR A 169 11.66 -8.16 -9.53
CA TYR A 169 13.04 -8.10 -9.04
C TYR A 169 13.27 -8.95 -7.80
N TYR A 170 12.29 -8.99 -6.91
CA TYR A 170 12.34 -9.73 -5.67
C TYR A 170 11.06 -10.56 -5.52
N PRO A 171 11.09 -11.86 -5.89
CA PRO A 171 9.90 -12.73 -5.81
C PRO A 171 9.31 -12.87 -4.41
N TRP A 172 10.11 -12.65 -3.38
CA TRP A 172 9.68 -12.67 -1.98
C TRP A 172 8.99 -11.39 -1.52
N LYS A 173 9.00 -10.32 -2.35
CA LYS A 173 8.36 -9.05 -2.04
C LYS A 173 7.17 -8.84 -2.98
N GLY A 174 6.03 -8.44 -2.41
CA GLY A 174 4.86 -8.06 -3.19
C GLY A 174 4.97 -6.63 -3.75
N ASP A 175 4.38 -6.41 -4.90
CA ASP A 175 4.26 -5.08 -5.53
C ASP A 175 2.90 -4.44 -5.30
N GLY A 176 1.89 -5.23 -4.90
CA GLY A 176 0.53 -4.74 -4.67
C GLY A 176 -0.16 -4.19 -5.92
N TYR A 177 -1.21 -3.39 -5.70
CA TYR A 177 -2.00 -2.77 -6.78
C TYR A 177 -1.89 -1.24 -6.82
N HIS A 178 -1.02 -0.64 -6.03
CA HIS A 178 -0.94 0.81 -5.89
C HIS A 178 -0.73 1.54 -7.22
N VAL A 179 0.22 1.08 -8.03
CA VAL A 179 0.54 1.71 -9.31
C VAL A 179 -0.60 1.51 -10.31
N ALA A 180 -1.13 0.29 -10.38
CA ALA A 180 -2.18 -0.04 -11.35
C ALA A 180 -3.52 0.69 -11.07
N LEU A 181 -3.82 0.96 -9.81
CA LEU A 181 -5.08 1.60 -9.42
C LEU A 181 -4.99 3.13 -9.30
N ALA A 182 -3.80 3.71 -9.29
CA ALA A 182 -3.62 5.15 -9.11
C ALA A 182 -4.35 5.97 -10.19
N ASP A 183 -4.21 5.60 -11.45
CA ASP A 183 -4.87 6.29 -12.56
C ASP A 183 -6.40 6.12 -12.52
N VAL A 184 -6.87 4.93 -12.17
CA VAL A 184 -8.30 4.64 -12.02
C VAL A 184 -8.88 5.48 -10.88
N ALA A 185 -8.20 5.56 -9.74
CA ALA A 185 -8.63 6.37 -8.60
C ALA A 185 -8.71 7.86 -8.95
N ASN A 186 -7.75 8.37 -9.71
CA ASN A 186 -7.75 9.76 -10.18
C ASN A 186 -8.89 10.05 -11.15
N ASN A 187 -9.12 9.15 -12.11
CA ASN A 187 -10.22 9.29 -13.06
C ASN A 187 -11.59 9.28 -12.36
N LEU A 188 -11.79 8.38 -11.39
CA LEU A 188 -13.00 8.34 -10.57
C LEU A 188 -13.19 9.63 -9.77
N LYS A 189 -12.13 10.17 -9.17
CA LYS A 189 -12.19 11.44 -8.45
C LYS A 189 -12.56 12.60 -9.36
N GLN A 190 -11.97 12.68 -10.55
CA GLN A 190 -12.31 13.72 -11.53
C GLN A 190 -13.74 13.58 -12.04
N ALA A 191 -14.20 12.35 -12.33
CA ALA A 191 -15.57 12.09 -12.74
C ALA A 191 -16.57 12.54 -11.66
N SER A 192 -16.35 12.13 -10.40
CA SER A 192 -17.19 12.54 -9.26
C SER A 192 -17.18 14.05 -9.03
N ALA A 193 -16.02 14.70 -9.18
CA ALA A 193 -15.92 16.15 -9.06
C ALA A 193 -16.70 16.89 -10.19
N THR A 194 -16.61 16.37 -11.43
CA THR A 194 -17.34 16.91 -12.58
C THR A 194 -18.83 16.72 -12.41
N GLU A 195 -19.28 15.53 -12.02
CA GLU A 195 -20.68 15.22 -11.73
C GLU A 195 -21.23 16.14 -10.62
N LYS A 196 -20.50 16.27 -9.51
CA LYS A 196 -20.86 17.17 -8.42
C LYS A 196 -20.91 18.63 -8.87
N GLY A 197 -19.94 19.07 -9.66
CA GLY A 197 -19.92 20.41 -10.24
C GLY A 197 -21.13 20.65 -11.15
N PHE A 198 -21.47 19.68 -12.00
CA PHE A 198 -22.64 19.76 -12.86
C PHE A 198 -23.96 19.79 -12.07
N MET A 199 -24.10 18.92 -11.06
CA MET A 199 -25.29 18.86 -10.21
C MET A 199 -25.46 20.09 -9.31
N SER A 200 -24.35 20.68 -8.84
CA SER A 200 -24.37 21.88 -7.99
C SER A 200 -24.50 23.17 -8.80
N SER A 201 -24.24 23.12 -10.09
CA SER A 201 -24.35 24.29 -10.97
C SER A 201 -25.83 24.66 -11.17
N LYS A 202 -26.18 25.92 -10.87
CA LYS A 202 -27.49 26.51 -11.18
C LYS A 202 -27.67 26.70 -12.69
N TRP A 203 -26.59 26.68 -13.44
CA TRP A 203 -26.58 26.81 -14.91
C TRP A 203 -26.52 25.42 -15.53
N LYS A 204 -27.67 24.88 -15.86
CA LYS A 204 -27.76 23.80 -16.85
C LYS A 204 -27.81 24.47 -18.23
N PRO A 205 -26.82 24.27 -19.11
CA PRO A 205 -26.90 24.80 -20.45
C PRO A 205 -28.03 24.05 -21.16
N SER A 206 -29.23 24.63 -21.13
CA SER A 206 -30.43 24.07 -21.74
C SER A 206 -30.71 24.63 -23.13
N ILE A 207 -29.95 25.63 -23.54
CA ILE A 207 -30.17 26.31 -24.82
C ILE A 207 -28.84 26.53 -25.53
N ILE A 208 -28.70 25.96 -26.72
CA ILE A 208 -27.66 26.30 -27.70
C ILE A 208 -28.29 27.31 -28.64
N VAL A 209 -27.97 28.58 -28.51
CA VAL A 209 -28.36 29.61 -29.46
C VAL A 209 -27.39 29.56 -30.64
N LYS A 210 -27.81 28.99 -31.74
CA LYS A 210 -27.07 29.02 -33.00
C LYS A 210 -27.44 30.31 -33.71
N VAL A 211 -26.56 31.30 -33.66
CA VAL A 211 -26.76 32.58 -34.38
C VAL A 211 -26.14 32.43 -35.76
N ASP A 212 -26.93 32.50 -36.79
CA ASP A 212 -26.43 32.60 -38.18
C ASP A 212 -25.77 33.95 -38.35
N SER A 213 -24.50 33.96 -38.76
CA SER A 213 -23.61 35.13 -38.79
C SER A 213 -23.88 36.10 -39.96
N LEU A 214 -25.04 36.03 -40.56
CA LEU A 214 -25.37 36.78 -41.78
C LEU A 214 -26.14 38.10 -41.56
N THR A 215 -26.42 38.48 -40.32
CA THR A 215 -27.00 39.79 -40.00
C THR A 215 -25.95 40.70 -39.39
N ASP A 216 -25.67 41.83 -40.06
CA ASP A 216 -24.69 42.84 -39.60
C ASP A 216 -24.95 43.36 -38.19
N GLU A 217 -26.14 43.18 -37.64
CA GLU A 217 -26.50 43.54 -36.27
C GLU A 217 -25.81 42.69 -35.22
N PHE A 218 -25.43 41.46 -35.53
CA PHE A 218 -24.75 40.55 -34.56
C PHE A 218 -23.21 40.61 -34.62
N SER A 219 -22.68 41.29 -35.63
CA SER A 219 -21.23 41.45 -35.76
C SER A 219 -20.67 42.47 -34.76
N ASN A 220 -21.48 43.38 -34.26
CA ASN A 220 -21.11 44.44 -33.36
C ASN A 220 -21.27 44.04 -31.86
N LYS A 221 -20.34 44.53 -31.03
CA LYS A 221 -20.32 44.26 -29.57
C LYS A 221 -21.59 44.73 -28.85
N GLU A 222 -22.25 45.78 -29.37
CA GLU A 222 -23.49 46.36 -28.85
C GLU A 222 -24.71 45.50 -29.17
N GLY A 223 -24.79 44.92 -30.36
CA GLY A 223 -25.85 44.00 -30.73
C GLY A 223 -25.86 42.70 -29.92
N ARG A 224 -24.67 42.19 -29.61
CA ARG A 224 -24.54 41.03 -28.74
C ARG A 224 -24.93 41.30 -27.28
N ALA A 225 -24.69 42.53 -26.79
CA ALA A 225 -25.10 42.93 -25.45
C ALA A 225 -26.63 43.07 -25.30
N LYS A 226 -27.34 43.49 -26.34
CA LYS A 226 -28.81 43.57 -26.35
C LYS A 226 -29.46 42.19 -26.32
N LEU A 227 -28.89 41.22 -27.01
CA LEU A 227 -29.39 39.83 -27.05
C LEU A 227 -29.21 39.10 -25.70
N LEU A 228 -28.28 39.54 -24.89
CA LEU A 228 -28.04 38.99 -23.55
C LEU A 228 -28.88 39.68 -22.46
N ALA A 229 -29.57 40.78 -22.82
CA ALA A 229 -30.39 41.55 -21.89
C ALA A 229 -31.90 41.23 -21.98
N ASP A 230 -32.35 40.61 -23.06
CA ASP A 230 -33.68 40.06 -23.28
C ASP A 230 -33.69 38.54 -22.94
#